data_e1a7a12850930347d345dc89182b685f
#
_entry.id   e1a7a12850930347d345dc89182b685f
#
_cell.length_a   1.000
_cell.length_b   1.000
_cell.length_c   1.000
_cell.angle_alpha   90.00
_cell.angle_beta   90.00
_cell.angle_gamma   90.00
#
_symmetry.space_group_name_H-M   'P 1'
#
loop_
_entity.id
_entity.type
_entity.pdbx_description
1 polymer ?
#
loop_
_entity_poly.entity_id
_entity_poly.type
_entity_poly.pdbx_seq_one_letter_code
_entity_poly.pdbx_strand_id
1 'polypeptide(L)'
;MRSNRLTAALAVLSLPILGTLAALAPTNPVWANETPGTLDIRQLPTRPVEQPQAPKPSLDEVKIPELAEAPAEAPTLPGLVAQFAGTPAVDRNAECLAAAVYFESKGEALDGQLAVAQTILNRTRSGRFPSSICGVVFQPGQFSFVRGNGFPPIARTSRHWQNALAIAHIAANDLWDSTVDNALYFHARRV
;
A
#
# COMPACT_ATOMS: atom_id res chain seq x y z
N MET A 1 -33.67 -50.07 21.98
CA MET A 1 -33.41 -51.32 21.19
C MET A 1 -32.74 -50.97 19.88
N ARG A 2 -31.61 -51.63 19.63
CA ARG A 2 -30.82 -51.77 18.37
C ARG A 2 -30.04 -50.58 17.85
N SER A 3 -28.79 -50.60 18.27
CA SER A 3 -27.55 -50.14 17.68
C SER A 3 -27.42 -50.57 16.22
N ASN A 4 -26.95 -49.64 15.34
CA ASN A 4 -26.31 -50.03 14.08
C ASN A 4 -25.03 -49.18 13.93
N ARG A 5 -23.90 -49.85 14.27
CA ARG A 5 -22.56 -49.41 13.95
C ARG A 5 -22.23 -49.91 12.54
N LEU A 6 -22.04 -49.01 11.59
CA LEU A 6 -21.38 -49.35 10.32
C LEU A 6 -19.92 -48.82 10.38
N THR A 7 -19.01 -49.75 10.54
CA THR A 7 -17.57 -49.60 10.34
C THR A 7 -17.30 -49.75 8.86
N ALA A 8 -16.89 -48.66 8.18
CA ALA A 8 -16.31 -48.71 6.84
C ALA A 8 -14.81 -48.62 6.94
N ALA A 9 -14.14 -49.74 6.60
CA ALA A 9 -12.68 -49.80 6.45
C ALA A 9 -12.28 -49.21 5.09
N LEU A 10 -11.48 -48.18 5.10
CA LEU A 10 -10.83 -47.62 3.91
C LEU A 10 -9.45 -48.22 3.77
N ALA A 11 -9.27 -49.01 2.71
CA ALA A 11 -7.98 -49.56 2.27
C ALA A 11 -7.14 -48.43 1.67
N VAL A 12 -5.93 -48.25 2.21
CA VAL A 12 -4.91 -47.36 1.65
C VAL A 12 -4.14 -48.11 0.59
N LEU A 13 -4.31 -47.76 -0.68
CA LEU A 13 -3.45 -48.20 -1.77
C LEU A 13 -2.27 -47.22 -1.91
N SER A 14 -1.10 -47.65 -1.47
CA SER A 14 0.17 -46.98 -1.69
C SER A 14 0.71 -47.35 -3.07
N LEU A 15 0.79 -46.42 -3.99
CA LEU A 15 1.59 -46.54 -5.23
C LEU A 15 2.89 -45.77 -5.06
N PRO A 16 4.06 -46.34 -5.29
CA PRO A 16 5.30 -45.60 -5.41
C PRO A 16 5.45 -45.06 -6.84
N ILE A 17 5.44 -43.75 -6.97
CA ILE A 17 5.84 -43.04 -8.20
C ILE A 17 7.36 -42.86 -8.14
N LEU A 18 8.11 -43.69 -8.87
CA LEU A 18 9.49 -43.41 -9.25
C LEU A 18 9.48 -42.31 -10.31
N GLY A 19 9.69 -41.06 -9.90
CA GLY A 19 9.93 -39.93 -10.80
C GLY A 19 11.42 -39.70 -10.98
N THR A 20 11.94 -40.02 -12.19
CA THR A 20 13.30 -39.71 -12.60
C THR A 20 13.55 -38.21 -12.62
N LEU A 21 14.51 -37.76 -11.78
CA LEU A 21 15.03 -36.40 -11.75
C LEU A 21 15.91 -36.18 -12.99
N ALA A 22 15.38 -35.52 -14.01
CA ALA A 22 16.19 -34.96 -15.09
C ALA A 22 16.74 -33.62 -14.64
N ALA A 23 18.02 -33.55 -14.32
CA ALA A 23 18.75 -32.34 -14.03
C ALA A 23 18.88 -31.50 -15.32
N LEU A 24 18.10 -30.46 -15.46
CA LEU A 24 18.33 -29.40 -16.43
C LEU A 24 19.41 -28.46 -15.86
N ALA A 25 20.60 -28.56 -16.41
CA ALA A 25 21.69 -27.61 -16.14
C ALA A 25 21.31 -26.23 -16.68
N PRO A 26 21.58 -25.15 -15.92
CA PRO A 26 21.40 -23.80 -16.43
C PRO A 26 22.43 -23.52 -17.51
N THR A 27 21.99 -23.22 -18.72
CA THR A 27 22.83 -22.66 -19.77
C THR A 27 23.18 -21.24 -19.43
N ASN A 28 24.41 -20.98 -18.97
CA ASN A 28 24.92 -19.65 -18.80
C ASN A 28 25.01 -18.93 -20.14
N PRO A 29 24.49 -17.71 -20.30
CA PRO A 29 24.72 -16.95 -21.51
C PRO A 29 26.19 -16.51 -21.56
N VAL A 30 26.86 -16.90 -22.69
CA VAL A 30 28.24 -16.55 -23.00
C VAL A 30 28.30 -15.10 -23.45
N TRP A 31 28.40 -14.18 -22.50
CA TRP A 31 28.76 -12.77 -22.80
C TRP A 31 29.61 -12.11 -21.70
N ALA A 32 30.34 -12.92 -20.95
CA ALA A 32 31.29 -12.45 -19.95
C ALA A 32 32.72 -12.75 -20.43
N ASN A 33 33.21 -12.03 -21.44
CA ASN A 33 34.65 -11.91 -21.69
C ASN A 33 34.92 -10.75 -22.68
N GLU A 34 34.59 -9.53 -22.29
CA GLU A 34 35.23 -8.36 -22.88
C GLU A 34 36.03 -7.69 -21.76
N THR A 35 37.33 -7.92 -21.76
CA THR A 35 38.30 -7.17 -20.99
C THR A 35 38.19 -5.71 -21.39
N PRO A 36 38.07 -4.75 -20.46
CA PRO A 36 38.14 -3.33 -20.78
C PRO A 36 39.56 -3.04 -21.26
N GLY A 37 39.70 -2.71 -22.54
CA GLY A 37 40.98 -2.21 -23.08
C GLY A 37 41.38 -0.96 -22.30
N THR A 38 42.54 -1.05 -21.69
CA THR A 38 43.18 0.09 -21.03
C THR A 38 43.48 1.14 -22.10
N LEU A 39 42.68 2.19 -22.19
CA LEU A 39 42.95 3.36 -22.99
C LEU A 39 44.15 4.09 -22.38
N ASP A 40 45.29 4.00 -23.05
CA ASP A 40 46.49 4.76 -22.70
C ASP A 40 46.28 6.25 -23.02
N ILE A 41 46.00 7.04 -21.98
CA ILE A 41 45.73 8.50 -22.05
C ILE A 41 46.97 9.30 -22.48
N ARG A 42 48.10 8.66 -22.71
CA ARG A 42 49.38 9.35 -23.06
C ARG A 42 49.53 9.74 -24.52
N GLN A 43 48.57 9.43 -25.39
CA GLN A 43 48.68 9.75 -26.82
C GLN A 43 47.64 10.76 -27.33
N LEU A 44 47.15 11.63 -26.49
CA LEU A 44 46.35 12.77 -26.95
C LEU A 44 47.31 13.91 -27.33
N PRO A 45 47.31 14.39 -28.60
CA PRO A 45 48.11 15.55 -28.99
C PRO A 45 47.59 16.79 -28.23
N THR A 46 48.45 17.36 -27.40
CA THR A 46 48.18 18.63 -26.75
C THR A 46 48.18 19.74 -27.78
N ARG A 47 47.00 20.07 -28.29
CA ARG A 47 46.82 21.30 -29.05
C ARG A 47 46.66 22.42 -28.05
N PRO A 48 47.44 23.53 -28.12
CA PRO A 48 47.20 24.69 -27.28
C PRO A 48 45.83 25.26 -27.63
N VAL A 49 44.86 25.11 -26.72
CA VAL A 49 43.60 25.82 -26.82
C VAL A 49 43.85 27.23 -26.34
N GLU A 50 43.99 28.16 -27.30
CA GLU A 50 43.90 29.59 -27.06
C GLU A 50 42.53 29.88 -26.46
N GLN A 51 42.50 30.16 -25.16
CA GLN A 51 41.26 30.54 -24.47
C GLN A 51 40.84 31.93 -24.95
N PRO A 52 39.67 32.06 -25.59
CA PRO A 52 39.06 33.35 -25.74
C PRO A 52 38.73 33.87 -24.34
N GLN A 53 39.36 34.99 -23.95
CA GLN A 53 38.97 35.70 -22.73
C GLN A 53 37.50 36.13 -22.84
N ALA A 54 36.62 35.41 -22.16
CA ALA A 54 35.26 35.86 -21.99
C ALA A 54 35.26 37.20 -21.23
N PRO A 55 34.46 38.18 -21.64
CA PRO A 55 34.32 39.43 -20.90
C PRO A 55 33.78 39.08 -19.51
N LYS A 56 34.43 39.62 -18.46
CA LYS A 56 33.96 39.53 -17.09
C LYS A 56 32.54 40.11 -17.05
N PRO A 57 31.50 39.36 -16.67
CA PRO A 57 30.22 39.96 -16.41
C PRO A 57 30.41 40.92 -15.22
N SER A 58 30.09 42.19 -15.41
CA SER A 58 29.89 43.13 -14.33
C SER A 58 28.76 42.56 -13.47
N LEU A 59 29.03 42.41 -12.18
CA LEU A 59 28.03 42.07 -11.18
C LEU A 59 27.11 43.29 -10.96
N ASP A 60 26.37 43.67 -12.00
CA ASP A 60 25.17 44.44 -11.80
C ASP A 60 24.20 43.48 -11.10
N GLU A 61 23.93 43.82 -9.87
CA GLU A 61 23.01 43.17 -8.92
C GLU A 61 21.75 42.71 -9.64
N VAL A 62 21.74 41.43 -10.13
CA VAL A 62 20.52 40.77 -10.53
C VAL A 62 19.76 40.53 -9.25
N LYS A 63 18.89 41.48 -8.92
CA LYS A 63 17.88 41.34 -7.87
C LYS A 63 17.00 40.20 -8.31
N ILE A 64 17.36 38.99 -7.84
CA ILE A 64 16.49 37.83 -7.96
C ILE A 64 15.20 38.23 -7.21
N PRO A 65 14.03 38.28 -7.87
CA PRO A 65 12.80 38.47 -7.14
C PRO A 65 12.75 37.35 -6.11
N GLU A 66 12.80 37.68 -4.83
CA GLU A 66 12.51 36.77 -3.76
C GLU A 66 11.15 36.17 -4.10
N LEU A 67 11.16 34.90 -4.57
CA LEU A 67 9.92 34.14 -4.71
C LEU A 67 9.34 34.12 -3.31
N ALA A 68 8.39 35.03 -3.04
CA ALA A 68 7.59 34.95 -1.84
C ALA A 68 6.98 33.55 -1.84
N GLU A 69 7.49 32.66 -1.01
CA GLU A 69 6.84 31.38 -0.73
C GLU A 69 5.42 31.72 -0.31
N ALA A 70 4.46 31.39 -1.20
CA ALA A 70 3.06 31.49 -0.84
C ALA A 70 2.89 30.68 0.47
N PRO A 71 2.22 31.24 1.50
CA PRO A 71 2.05 30.50 2.74
C PRO A 71 1.48 29.14 2.41
N ALA A 72 2.19 28.08 2.80
CA ALA A 72 1.75 26.71 2.59
C ALA A 72 0.37 26.60 3.27
N GLU A 73 -0.68 26.44 2.46
CA GLU A 73 -2.03 26.25 2.99
C GLU A 73 -2.00 25.06 3.95
N ALA A 74 -2.66 25.23 5.11
CA ALA A 74 -2.78 24.16 6.09
C ALA A 74 -3.33 22.88 5.39
N PRO A 75 -2.82 21.69 5.70
CA PRO A 75 -3.29 20.47 5.10
C PRO A 75 -4.79 20.30 5.35
N THR A 76 -5.52 19.83 4.34
CA THR A 76 -6.95 19.51 4.45
C THR A 76 -7.15 18.02 4.23
N LEU A 77 -8.18 17.42 4.84
CA LEU A 77 -8.48 16.01 4.62
C LEU A 77 -8.69 15.67 3.14
N PRO A 78 -9.44 16.46 2.35
CA PRO A 78 -9.53 16.25 0.90
C PRO A 78 -8.17 16.33 0.18
N GLY A 79 -7.29 17.23 0.59
CA GLY A 79 -5.94 17.36 0.05
C GLY A 79 -5.09 16.12 0.33
N LEU A 80 -5.10 15.62 1.56
CA LEU A 80 -4.42 14.37 1.93
C LEU A 80 -4.99 13.16 1.17
N VAL A 81 -6.31 13.06 1.06
CA VAL A 81 -6.93 11.98 0.29
C VAL A 81 -6.50 12.03 -1.18
N ALA A 82 -6.45 13.21 -1.78
CA ALA A 82 -5.96 13.38 -3.16
C ALA A 82 -4.48 12.98 -3.29
N GLN A 83 -3.66 13.33 -2.31
CA GLN A 83 -2.22 12.99 -2.27
C GLN A 83 -1.98 11.48 -2.20
N PHE A 84 -2.75 10.76 -1.39
CA PHE A 84 -2.59 9.32 -1.18
C PHE A 84 -3.51 8.47 -2.06
N ALA A 85 -4.37 9.07 -2.90
CA ALA A 85 -5.23 8.33 -3.79
C ALA A 85 -4.41 7.42 -4.73
N GLY A 86 -4.80 6.14 -4.77
CA GLY A 86 -4.10 5.15 -5.60
C GLY A 86 -2.81 4.58 -4.99
N THR A 87 -2.39 5.02 -3.80
CA THR A 87 -1.29 4.36 -3.06
C THR A 87 -1.71 2.94 -2.71
N PRO A 88 -0.97 1.90 -3.14
CA PRO A 88 -1.33 0.52 -2.81
C PRO A 88 -1.29 0.25 -1.31
N ALA A 89 -2.11 -0.69 -0.83
CA ALA A 89 -2.02 -1.18 0.53
C ALA A 89 -0.64 -1.85 0.74
N VAL A 90 0.06 -1.46 1.81
CA VAL A 90 1.42 -1.95 2.11
C VAL A 90 1.43 -3.40 2.59
N ASP A 91 0.33 -3.84 3.19
CA ASP A 91 0.15 -5.20 3.71
C ASP A 91 -1.33 -5.61 3.74
N ARG A 92 -1.57 -6.82 4.26
CA ARG A 92 -2.92 -7.38 4.37
C ARG A 92 -3.80 -6.61 5.36
N ASN A 93 -3.26 -6.05 6.44
CA ASN A 93 -4.02 -5.25 7.40
C ASN A 93 -4.48 -3.93 6.77
N ALA A 94 -3.61 -3.27 6.03
CA ALA A 94 -3.97 -2.07 5.27
C ALA A 94 -5.08 -2.37 4.23
N GLU A 95 -5.01 -3.52 3.54
CA GLU A 95 -6.06 -3.95 2.62
C GLU A 95 -7.39 -4.23 3.35
N CYS A 96 -7.35 -4.88 4.52
CA CYS A 96 -8.53 -5.11 5.34
C CYS A 96 -9.17 -3.79 5.78
N LEU A 97 -8.38 -2.81 6.21
CA LEU A 97 -8.88 -1.50 6.62
C LEU A 97 -9.53 -0.76 5.44
N ALA A 98 -8.85 -0.71 4.30
CA ALA A 98 -9.39 -0.10 3.08
C ALA A 98 -10.67 -0.78 2.60
N ALA A 99 -10.74 -2.12 2.66
CA ALA A 99 -11.95 -2.86 2.31
C ALA A 99 -13.12 -2.52 3.25
N ALA A 100 -12.88 -2.43 4.55
CA ALA A 100 -13.91 -2.03 5.50
C ALA A 100 -14.43 -0.62 5.21
N VAL A 101 -13.55 0.36 5.01
CA VAL A 101 -13.93 1.73 4.61
C VAL A 101 -14.74 1.71 3.31
N TYR A 102 -14.27 0.96 2.29
CA TYR A 102 -14.93 0.87 1.00
C TYR A 102 -16.37 0.32 1.10
N PHE A 103 -16.60 -0.74 1.86
CA PHE A 103 -17.91 -1.36 1.92
C PHE A 103 -18.86 -0.66 2.89
N GLU A 104 -18.37 -0.10 3.99
CA GLU A 104 -19.20 0.54 5.01
C GLU A 104 -19.53 2.00 4.71
N SER A 105 -18.65 2.73 4.02
CA SER A 105 -18.78 4.18 3.93
C SER A 105 -18.52 4.77 2.56
N LYS A 106 -18.49 3.96 1.49
CA LYS A 106 -18.33 4.53 0.15
C LYS A 106 -19.51 5.44 -0.19
N GLY A 107 -19.20 6.68 -0.60
CA GLY A 107 -20.21 7.69 -0.89
C GLY A 107 -20.55 8.60 0.28
N GLU A 108 -20.09 8.27 1.49
CA GLU A 108 -20.14 9.18 2.64
C GLU A 108 -19.08 10.28 2.53
N ALA A 109 -19.23 11.35 3.31
CA ALA A 109 -18.20 12.36 3.46
C ALA A 109 -16.89 11.76 3.97
N LEU A 110 -15.73 12.37 3.63
CA LEU A 110 -14.41 11.82 3.98
C LEU A 110 -14.22 11.66 5.50
N ASP A 111 -14.78 12.58 6.30
CA ASP A 111 -14.75 12.46 7.77
C ASP A 111 -15.49 11.22 8.26
N GLY A 112 -16.62 10.87 7.63
CA GLY A 112 -17.34 9.63 7.94
C GLY A 112 -16.55 8.38 7.55
N GLN A 113 -15.86 8.42 6.42
CA GLN A 113 -14.97 7.34 6.00
C GLN A 113 -13.79 7.17 6.97
N LEU A 114 -13.20 8.28 7.42
CA LEU A 114 -12.12 8.31 8.42
C LEU A 114 -12.60 7.77 9.77
N ALA A 115 -13.83 8.12 10.19
CA ALA A 115 -14.43 7.63 11.42
C ALA A 115 -14.58 6.10 11.44
N VAL A 116 -14.94 5.49 10.31
CA VAL A 116 -14.98 4.01 10.18
C VAL A 116 -13.59 3.42 10.36
N ALA A 117 -12.56 3.95 9.67
CA ALA A 117 -11.19 3.49 9.81
C ALA A 117 -10.69 3.62 11.24
N GLN A 118 -10.88 4.78 11.87
CA GLN A 118 -10.46 5.05 13.23
C GLN A 118 -11.12 4.13 14.26
N THR A 119 -12.43 3.87 14.11
CA THR A 119 -13.13 2.93 14.99
C THR A 119 -12.54 1.53 14.94
N ILE A 120 -12.15 1.04 13.75
CA ILE A 120 -11.49 -0.27 13.59
C ILE A 120 -10.12 -0.26 14.29
N LEU A 121 -9.33 0.80 14.12
CA LEU A 121 -8.04 0.96 14.80
C LEU A 121 -8.20 1.02 16.33
N ASN A 122 -9.21 1.74 16.83
CA ASN A 122 -9.52 1.80 18.25
C ASN A 122 -9.88 0.41 18.81
N ARG A 123 -10.63 -0.39 18.05
CA ARG A 123 -10.95 -1.77 18.43
C ARG A 123 -9.70 -2.61 18.62
N THR A 124 -8.71 -2.54 17.72
CA THR A 124 -7.46 -3.31 17.86
C THR A 124 -6.67 -2.96 19.12
N ARG A 125 -6.79 -1.73 19.62
CA ARG A 125 -6.09 -1.22 20.80
C ARG A 125 -6.86 -1.43 22.11
N SER A 126 -8.17 -1.71 22.03
CA SER A 126 -9.07 -1.71 23.21
C SER A 126 -8.93 -2.93 24.13
N GLY A 127 -8.30 -4.01 23.69
CA GLY A 127 -8.27 -5.30 24.38
C GLY A 127 -9.62 -6.06 24.40
N ARG A 128 -10.69 -5.46 23.86
CA ARG A 128 -12.04 -6.06 23.79
C ARG A 128 -12.32 -6.74 22.44
N PHE A 129 -11.48 -6.50 21.46
CA PHE A 129 -11.55 -7.01 20.10
C PHE A 129 -10.23 -7.66 19.72
N PRO A 130 -10.16 -8.39 18.58
CA PRO A 130 -8.90 -8.89 18.07
C PRO A 130 -7.86 -7.78 17.92
N SER A 131 -6.58 -8.09 18.18
CA SER A 131 -5.48 -7.11 18.14
C SER A 131 -5.00 -6.77 16.73
N SER A 132 -5.47 -7.45 15.68
CA SER A 132 -5.15 -7.14 14.29
C SER A 132 -6.35 -6.56 13.55
N ILE A 133 -6.09 -5.68 12.58
CA ILE A 133 -7.14 -5.05 11.77
C ILE A 133 -7.96 -6.12 11.04
N CYS A 134 -7.31 -7.06 10.36
CA CYS A 134 -8.02 -8.15 9.70
C CYS A 134 -8.81 -9.01 10.70
N GLY A 135 -8.29 -9.23 11.91
CA GLY A 135 -9.01 -9.93 12.97
C GLY A 135 -10.32 -9.22 13.36
N VAL A 136 -10.29 -7.89 13.48
CA VAL A 136 -11.50 -7.08 13.74
C VAL A 136 -12.46 -7.15 12.56
N VAL A 137 -11.95 -7.01 11.33
CA VAL A 137 -12.79 -6.96 10.12
C VAL A 137 -13.45 -8.31 9.84
N PHE A 138 -12.75 -9.41 10.04
CA PHE A 138 -13.30 -10.76 9.82
C PHE A 138 -14.02 -11.35 11.04
N GLN A 139 -14.15 -10.59 12.13
CA GLN A 139 -14.87 -11.07 13.30
C GLN A 139 -16.34 -11.37 12.93
N PRO A 140 -16.88 -12.55 13.25
CA PRO A 140 -18.22 -12.94 12.89
C PRO A 140 -19.27 -11.92 13.33
N GLY A 141 -20.14 -11.52 12.41
CA GLY A 141 -21.26 -10.60 12.69
C GLY A 141 -20.89 -9.11 12.82
N GLN A 142 -19.60 -8.73 12.69
CA GLN A 142 -19.23 -7.32 12.78
C GLN A 142 -19.51 -6.53 11.50
N PHE A 143 -19.30 -7.13 10.35
CA PHE A 143 -19.48 -6.48 9.05
C PHE A 143 -20.31 -7.35 8.11
N SER A 144 -21.42 -6.81 7.60
CA SER A 144 -22.39 -7.53 6.78
C SER A 144 -21.86 -7.93 5.40
N PHE A 145 -20.84 -7.23 4.90
CA PHE A 145 -20.21 -7.51 3.61
C PHE A 145 -19.23 -8.69 3.65
N VAL A 146 -18.73 -9.08 4.82
CA VAL A 146 -17.79 -10.20 4.96
C VAL A 146 -18.49 -11.53 4.65
N ARG A 147 -17.88 -12.33 3.76
CA ARG A 147 -18.35 -13.66 3.38
C ARG A 147 -17.24 -14.68 3.64
N GLY A 148 -17.40 -15.47 4.69
CA GLY A 148 -16.33 -16.37 5.14
C GLY A 148 -15.06 -15.61 5.48
N ASN A 149 -13.93 -15.94 4.85
CA ASN A 149 -12.64 -15.30 5.07
C ASN A 149 -12.24 -14.33 3.94
N GLY A 150 -13.21 -13.78 3.23
CA GLY A 150 -12.94 -12.93 2.08
C GLY A 150 -13.90 -11.75 1.94
N PHE A 151 -13.56 -10.89 0.98
CA PHE A 151 -14.37 -9.76 0.58
C PHE A 151 -15.12 -10.06 -0.71
N PRO A 152 -16.29 -9.45 -0.94
CA PRO A 152 -16.91 -9.41 -2.25
C PRO A 152 -15.94 -8.77 -3.28
N PRO A 153 -16.19 -8.92 -4.58
CA PRO A 153 -15.38 -8.25 -5.61
C PRO A 153 -15.30 -6.74 -5.38
N ILE A 154 -14.08 -6.21 -5.39
CA ILE A 154 -13.79 -4.78 -5.22
C ILE A 154 -13.46 -4.17 -6.57
N ALA A 155 -14.13 -3.08 -6.95
CA ALA A 155 -13.78 -2.30 -8.14
C ALA A 155 -12.49 -1.48 -7.88
N ARG A 156 -11.33 -2.14 -7.98
CA ARG A 156 -10.01 -1.61 -7.57
C ARG A 156 -9.57 -0.36 -8.33
N THR A 157 -10.11 -0.10 -9.51
CA THR A 157 -9.86 1.10 -10.31
C THR A 157 -10.83 2.25 -10.02
N SER A 158 -11.85 2.02 -9.18
CA SER A 158 -12.84 3.05 -8.86
C SER A 158 -12.26 4.11 -7.92
N ARG A 159 -12.76 5.35 -8.07
CA ARG A 159 -12.44 6.44 -7.13
C ARG A 159 -12.76 6.06 -5.68
N HIS A 160 -13.86 5.36 -5.44
CA HIS A 160 -14.24 4.93 -4.09
C HIS A 160 -13.18 4.01 -3.45
N TRP A 161 -12.60 3.10 -4.24
CA TRP A 161 -11.51 2.26 -3.74
C TRP A 161 -10.23 3.05 -3.50
N GLN A 162 -9.87 3.96 -4.41
CA GLN A 162 -8.71 4.84 -4.26
C GLN A 162 -8.83 5.73 -3.01
N ASN A 163 -10.02 6.30 -2.77
CA ASN A 163 -10.28 7.06 -1.55
C ASN A 163 -10.20 6.18 -0.30
N ALA A 164 -10.74 4.98 -0.34
CA ALA A 164 -10.69 4.06 0.80
C ALA A 164 -9.24 3.65 1.14
N LEU A 165 -8.38 3.46 0.15
CA LEU A 165 -6.94 3.23 0.36
C LEU A 165 -6.28 4.45 1.02
N ALA A 166 -6.55 5.66 0.52
CA ALA A 166 -6.02 6.89 1.07
C ALA A 166 -6.48 7.10 2.53
N ILE A 167 -7.77 6.93 2.82
CA ILE A 167 -8.33 7.04 4.18
C ILE A 167 -7.70 6.00 5.11
N ALA A 168 -7.56 4.75 4.66
CA ALA A 168 -6.90 3.71 5.46
C ALA A 168 -5.44 4.08 5.77
N HIS A 169 -4.71 4.62 4.79
CA HIS A 169 -3.35 5.10 4.97
C HIS A 169 -3.28 6.28 5.96
N ILE A 170 -4.13 7.28 5.79
CA ILE A 170 -4.20 8.46 6.66
C ILE A 170 -4.49 8.06 8.10
N ALA A 171 -5.49 7.20 8.33
CA ALA A 171 -5.87 6.73 9.65
C ALA A 171 -4.79 5.87 10.31
N ALA A 172 -4.17 4.96 9.57
CA ALA A 172 -3.16 4.05 10.10
C ALA A 172 -1.85 4.77 10.49
N ASN A 173 -1.55 5.91 9.86
CA ASN A 173 -0.37 6.72 10.12
C ASN A 173 -0.67 8.00 10.93
N ASP A 174 -1.89 8.13 11.44
CA ASP A 174 -2.30 9.26 12.30
C ASP A 174 -2.06 10.64 11.65
N LEU A 175 -2.30 10.74 10.32
CA LEU A 175 -2.03 11.95 9.54
C LEU A 175 -3.16 12.99 9.61
N TRP A 176 -4.29 12.66 10.23
CA TRP A 176 -5.45 13.52 10.38
C TRP A 176 -6.28 13.11 11.58
N ASP A 177 -6.66 14.08 12.40
CA ASP A 177 -7.48 13.86 13.59
C ASP A 177 -8.91 13.47 13.21
N SER A 178 -9.37 12.36 13.75
CA SER A 178 -10.75 11.91 13.58
C SER A 178 -11.62 12.47 14.71
N THR A 179 -12.88 12.79 14.39
CA THR A 179 -13.86 13.30 15.36
C THR A 179 -14.41 12.22 16.31
N VAL A 180 -13.97 10.97 16.19
CA VAL A 180 -14.54 9.83 16.95
C VAL A 180 -13.69 9.40 18.15
N ASP A 181 -12.60 10.10 18.45
CA ASP A 181 -11.71 9.82 19.59
C ASP A 181 -11.47 8.30 19.79
N ASN A 182 -11.87 7.78 20.96
CA ASN A 182 -11.74 6.37 21.34
C ASN A 182 -13.01 5.54 21.08
N ALA A 183 -13.92 5.99 20.19
CA ALA A 183 -15.16 5.26 19.90
C ALA A 183 -14.88 3.86 19.38
N LEU A 184 -15.62 2.89 19.89
CA LEU A 184 -15.56 1.48 19.47
C LEU A 184 -16.76 1.06 18.60
N TYR A 185 -17.73 1.97 18.43
CA TYR A 185 -18.95 1.73 17.66
C TYR A 185 -19.29 2.98 16.87
N PHE A 186 -19.81 2.78 15.66
CA PHE A 186 -20.37 3.84 14.82
C PHE A 186 -21.76 3.43 14.37
N HIS A 187 -22.60 4.42 14.09
CA HIS A 187 -23.91 4.22 13.46
C HIS A 187 -24.23 5.39 12.56
N ALA A 188 -24.96 5.16 11.50
CA ALA A 188 -25.40 6.23 10.63
C ALA A 188 -26.36 7.16 11.39
N ARG A 189 -26.10 8.46 11.30
CA ARG A 189 -27.04 9.45 11.80
C ARG A 189 -28.26 9.44 10.87
N ARG A 190 -29.41 9.00 11.37
CA ARG A 190 -30.66 9.21 10.64
C ARG A 190 -31.00 10.68 10.72
N VAL A 191 -31.07 11.34 9.57
CA VAL A 191 -31.57 12.73 9.45
C VAL A 191 -33.09 12.68 9.30
#